data_324bcd965428b8875fbdf38823a85a48
#
_entry.id   324bcd965428b8875fbdf38823a85a48
#
_cell.length_a   1.000
_cell.length_b   1.000
_cell.length_c   1.000
_cell.angle_alpha   90.00
_cell.angle_beta   90.00
_cell.angle_gamma   90.00
#
_symmetry.space_group_name_H-M   'P 1'
#
loop_
_entity.id
_entity.type
_entity.pdbx_description
1 polymer ?
#
loop_
_entity_poly.entity_id
_entity_poly.type
_entity_poly.pdbx_seq_one_letter_code
_entity_poly.pdbx_strand_id
1 'polypeptide(L)'
;MADPWEIASGVGAVASVVGAWAVYRGQTRQVDFELARTLHLDLTSGEVALARDLLTTFRTGQRPYGPEVLAAYFTLLWCFERILQGRRSMIRSPFDRLRRSAAVRFLDEALAMHLASWERNLPEIRQRLDAALADEYGDELRDRGLTVKFEALTRAVRAAGVLPARLPAQST
;
A
#
# COMPACT_ATOMS: atom_id res chain seq x y z
N MET A 1 18.72 4.26 -56.14
CA MET A 1 19.76 3.79 -55.21
C MET A 1 19.73 4.76 -54.05
N ALA A 2 19.41 4.32 -52.85
CA ALA A 2 19.42 5.20 -51.67
C ALA A 2 20.84 5.55 -51.31
N ASP A 3 21.11 6.80 -51.01
CA ASP A 3 22.42 7.31 -50.68
C ASP A 3 22.94 6.72 -49.37
N PRO A 4 24.16 6.16 -49.31
CA PRO A 4 24.67 5.54 -48.07
C PRO A 4 24.62 6.47 -46.85
N TRP A 5 24.63 7.79 -47.04
CA TRP A 5 24.47 8.78 -45.99
C TRP A 5 23.06 8.86 -45.41
N GLU A 6 22.04 8.64 -46.20
CA GLU A 6 20.64 8.58 -45.69
C GLU A 6 20.41 7.35 -44.81
N ILE A 7 21.03 6.22 -45.15
CA ILE A 7 20.95 5.00 -44.34
C ILE A 7 21.72 5.18 -43.04
N ALA A 8 22.90 5.79 -43.03
CA ALA A 8 23.70 6.03 -41.82
C ALA A 8 23.04 7.00 -40.86
N SER A 9 22.38 8.07 -41.35
CA SER A 9 21.65 9.02 -40.50
C SER A 9 20.40 8.40 -39.89
N GLY A 10 19.69 7.54 -40.60
CA GLY A 10 18.52 6.83 -40.10
C GLY A 10 18.85 5.84 -38.95
N VAL A 11 19.94 5.10 -39.09
CA VAL A 11 20.42 4.16 -38.05
C VAL A 11 20.84 4.90 -36.78
N GLY A 12 21.53 6.06 -36.92
CA GLY A 12 21.93 6.88 -35.77
C GLY A 12 20.74 7.44 -34.98
N ALA A 13 19.69 7.89 -35.68
CA ALA A 13 18.47 8.40 -35.03
C ALA A 13 17.70 7.29 -34.25
N VAL A 14 17.57 6.10 -34.84
CA VAL A 14 16.92 4.96 -34.17
C VAL A 14 17.72 4.52 -32.94
N ALA A 15 19.05 4.43 -33.03
CA ALA A 15 19.91 4.08 -31.90
C ALA A 15 19.80 5.08 -30.74
N SER A 16 19.70 6.38 -31.05
CA SER A 16 19.52 7.45 -30.05
C SER A 16 18.18 7.35 -29.34
N VAL A 17 17.09 7.07 -30.07
CA VAL A 17 15.74 6.90 -29.49
C VAL A 17 15.68 5.66 -28.59
N VAL A 18 16.25 4.54 -29.03
CA VAL A 18 16.31 3.31 -28.23
C VAL A 18 17.16 3.52 -26.97
N GLY A 19 18.30 4.20 -27.07
CA GLY A 19 19.15 4.55 -25.93
C GLY A 19 18.43 5.44 -24.93
N ALA A 20 17.80 6.53 -25.38
CA ALA A 20 17.02 7.43 -24.53
C ALA A 20 15.85 6.70 -23.84
N TRP A 21 15.15 5.83 -24.57
CA TRP A 21 14.06 5.02 -24.00
C TRP A 21 14.57 4.03 -22.94
N ALA A 22 15.72 3.38 -23.15
CA ALA A 22 16.31 2.45 -22.18
C ALA A 22 16.73 3.17 -20.89
N VAL A 23 17.35 4.36 -21.00
CA VAL A 23 17.71 5.21 -19.85
C VAL A 23 16.47 5.66 -19.10
N TYR A 24 15.45 6.18 -19.80
CA TYR A 24 14.18 6.59 -19.21
C TYR A 24 13.51 5.44 -18.44
N ARG A 25 13.49 4.24 -19.04
CA ARG A 25 12.89 3.06 -18.40
C ARG A 25 13.71 2.59 -17.18
N GLY A 26 15.02 2.73 -17.20
CA GLY A 26 15.90 2.47 -16.06
C GLY A 26 15.63 3.41 -14.89
N GLN A 27 15.59 4.71 -15.15
CA GLN A 27 15.30 5.74 -14.14
C GLN A 27 13.91 5.55 -13.51
N THR A 28 12.90 5.28 -14.34
CA THR A 28 11.53 5.02 -13.85
C THR A 28 11.48 3.83 -12.91
N ARG A 29 12.20 2.75 -13.19
CA ARG A 29 12.26 1.57 -12.32
C ARG A 29 12.92 1.88 -10.97
N GLN A 30 13.98 2.67 -10.98
CA GLN A 30 14.65 3.08 -9.74
C GLN A 30 13.75 3.95 -8.86
N VAL A 31 13.06 4.93 -9.45
CA VAL A 31 12.09 5.79 -8.74
C VAL A 31 10.94 4.95 -8.14
N ASP A 32 10.39 4.01 -8.91
CA ASP A 32 9.33 3.13 -8.42
C ASP A 32 9.81 2.24 -7.26
N PHE A 33 11.06 1.75 -7.31
CA PHE A 33 11.62 0.93 -6.24
C PHE A 33 11.88 1.74 -4.96
N GLU A 34 12.42 2.95 -5.08
CA GLU A 34 12.59 3.86 -3.94
C GLU A 34 11.25 4.25 -3.32
N LEU A 35 10.24 4.51 -4.13
CA LEU A 35 8.88 4.75 -3.64
C LEU A 35 8.34 3.54 -2.87
N ALA A 36 8.47 2.33 -3.42
CA ALA A 36 8.02 1.11 -2.75
C ALA A 36 8.72 0.90 -1.40
N ARG A 37 10.03 1.14 -1.34
CA ARG A 37 10.82 1.09 -0.11
C ARG A 37 10.37 2.12 0.91
N THR A 38 10.15 3.36 0.49
CA THR A 38 9.68 4.44 1.36
C THR A 38 8.31 4.10 1.95
N LEU A 39 7.36 3.62 1.14
CA LEU A 39 6.04 3.23 1.61
C LEU A 39 6.07 2.07 2.61
N HIS A 40 6.99 1.11 2.44
CA HIS A 40 7.19 0.06 3.42
C HIS A 40 7.81 0.59 4.73
N LEU A 41 8.80 1.48 4.64
CA LEU A 41 9.40 2.11 5.82
C LEU A 41 8.38 2.98 6.58
N ASP A 42 7.51 3.71 5.89
CA ASP A 42 6.42 4.47 6.50
C ASP A 42 5.50 3.58 7.37
N LEU A 43 5.23 2.34 6.93
CA LEU A 43 4.41 1.41 7.70
C LEU A 43 5.14 0.83 8.91
N THR A 44 6.47 0.68 8.84
CA THR A 44 7.26 -0.08 9.83
C THR A 44 8.03 0.79 10.81
N SER A 45 8.10 2.10 10.61
CA SER A 45 8.88 3.03 11.43
C SER A 45 8.09 4.27 11.86
N GLY A 46 8.69 5.06 12.74
CA GLY A 46 8.18 6.35 13.17
C GLY A 46 6.80 6.29 13.83
N GLU A 47 5.97 7.27 13.50
CA GLU A 47 4.64 7.47 14.07
C GLU A 47 3.69 6.28 13.85
N VAL A 48 3.80 5.64 12.68
CA VAL A 48 2.94 4.49 12.35
C VAL A 48 3.31 3.27 13.19
N ALA A 49 4.58 3.05 13.49
CA ALA A 49 5.00 1.99 14.40
C ALA A 49 4.44 2.21 15.81
N LEU A 50 4.53 3.43 16.34
CA LEU A 50 3.95 3.80 17.63
C LEU A 50 2.42 3.65 17.64
N ALA A 51 1.76 4.08 16.57
CA ALA A 51 0.30 3.91 16.42
C ALA A 51 -0.10 2.43 16.45
N ARG A 52 0.65 1.56 15.79
CA ARG A 52 0.42 0.10 15.79
C ARG A 52 0.56 -0.52 17.17
N ASP A 53 1.59 -0.12 17.93
CA ASP A 53 1.82 -0.62 19.30
C ASP A 53 0.68 -0.17 20.22
N LEU A 54 0.29 1.09 20.12
CA LEU A 54 -0.83 1.65 20.89
C LEU A 54 -2.16 0.95 20.57
N LEU A 55 -2.46 0.72 19.29
CA LEU A 55 -3.66 -0.01 18.88
C LEU A 55 -3.63 -1.48 19.31
N THR A 56 -2.46 -2.10 19.37
CA THR A 56 -2.30 -3.47 19.87
C THR A 56 -2.59 -3.55 21.36
N THR A 57 -2.06 -2.63 22.16
CA THR A 57 -2.33 -2.58 23.62
C THR A 57 -3.78 -2.21 23.93
N PHE A 58 -4.39 -1.33 23.13
CA PHE A 58 -5.83 -1.02 23.22
C PHE A 58 -6.68 -2.26 22.92
N ARG A 59 -6.39 -2.98 21.84
CA ARG A 59 -7.09 -4.20 21.45
C ARG A 59 -7.05 -5.27 22.54
N THR A 60 -5.89 -5.45 23.19
CA THR A 60 -5.72 -6.44 24.28
C THR A 60 -6.31 -5.99 25.63
N GLY A 61 -6.90 -4.81 25.72
CA GLY A 61 -7.47 -4.26 26.95
C GLY A 61 -6.43 -3.77 27.96
N GLN A 62 -5.16 -3.73 27.59
CA GLN A 62 -4.08 -3.22 28.45
C GLN A 62 -4.09 -1.67 28.53
N ARG A 63 -4.76 -1.03 27.57
CA ARG A 63 -4.91 0.42 27.53
C ARG A 63 -6.37 0.80 27.38
N PRO A 64 -6.90 1.75 28.20
CA PRO A 64 -8.24 2.30 28.01
C PRO A 64 -8.31 3.17 26.76
N TYR A 65 -9.53 3.51 26.34
CA TYR A 65 -9.76 4.51 25.31
C TYR A 65 -9.21 5.88 25.74
N GLY A 66 -8.68 6.62 24.76
CA GLY A 66 -8.26 8.00 24.87
C GLY A 66 -8.12 8.60 23.47
N PRO A 67 -8.06 9.93 23.31
CA PRO A 67 -7.96 10.62 22.02
C PRO A 67 -6.76 10.14 21.19
N GLU A 68 -5.68 9.73 21.86
CA GLU A 68 -4.50 9.19 21.21
C GLU A 68 -4.72 7.84 20.52
N VAL A 69 -5.67 7.01 21.06
CA VAL A 69 -6.05 5.73 20.42
C VAL A 69 -6.79 5.99 19.12
N LEU A 70 -7.70 6.97 19.14
CA LEU A 70 -8.42 7.41 17.95
C LEU A 70 -7.47 8.00 16.90
N ALA A 71 -6.54 8.87 17.32
CA ALA A 71 -5.50 9.43 16.46
C ALA A 71 -4.62 8.33 15.84
N ALA A 72 -4.20 7.34 16.63
CA ALA A 72 -3.40 6.21 16.16
C ALA A 72 -4.17 5.37 15.14
N TYR A 73 -5.47 5.16 15.33
CA TYR A 73 -6.32 4.44 14.40
C TYR A 73 -6.37 5.13 13.02
N PHE A 74 -6.60 6.45 13.02
CA PHE A 74 -6.59 7.21 11.77
C PHE A 74 -5.21 7.29 11.13
N THR A 75 -4.14 7.45 11.91
CA THR A 75 -2.76 7.45 11.42
C THR A 75 -2.45 6.17 10.66
N LEU A 76 -2.85 5.01 11.19
CA LEU A 76 -2.67 3.73 10.51
C LEU A 76 -3.50 3.63 9.22
N LEU A 77 -4.77 4.03 9.23
CA LEU A 77 -5.62 3.98 8.05
C LEU A 77 -5.13 4.93 6.93
N TRP A 78 -4.66 6.13 7.28
CA TRP A 78 -4.06 7.06 6.31
C TRP A 78 -2.75 6.52 5.73
N CYS A 79 -1.95 5.80 6.53
CA CYS A 79 -0.78 5.09 6.00
C CYS A 79 -1.18 4.07 4.93
N PHE A 80 -2.21 3.26 5.17
CA PHE A 80 -2.72 2.31 4.17
C PHE A 80 -3.29 2.99 2.93
N GLU A 81 -3.98 4.12 3.06
CA GLU A 81 -4.43 4.91 1.90
C GLU A 81 -3.25 5.41 1.08
N ARG A 82 -2.23 5.98 1.71
CA ARG A 82 -1.00 6.45 1.05
C ARG A 82 -0.29 5.32 0.30
N ILE A 83 -0.20 4.14 0.92
CA ILE A 83 0.36 2.93 0.30
C ILE A 83 -0.47 2.52 -0.93
N LEU A 84 -1.80 2.52 -0.83
CA LEU A 84 -2.68 2.21 -1.96
C LEU A 84 -2.47 3.17 -3.13
N GLN A 85 -2.37 4.47 -2.86
CA GLN A 85 -2.14 5.49 -3.89
C GLN A 85 -0.75 5.34 -4.54
N GLY A 86 0.29 5.16 -3.73
CA GLY A 86 1.65 4.93 -4.24
C GLY A 86 1.75 3.65 -5.06
N ARG A 87 1.10 2.55 -4.63
CA ARG A 87 1.00 1.32 -5.41
C ARG A 87 0.31 1.54 -6.77
N ARG A 88 -0.76 2.34 -6.79
CA ARG A 88 -1.48 2.69 -8.04
C ARG A 88 -0.63 3.52 -8.98
N SER A 89 0.17 4.45 -8.47
CA SER A 89 1.04 5.30 -9.29
C SER A 89 2.16 4.52 -9.99
N MET A 90 2.58 3.39 -9.42
CA MET A 90 3.57 2.47 -10.03
C MET A 90 2.97 1.59 -11.14
N ILE A 91 1.63 1.51 -11.25
CA ILE A 91 0.91 0.71 -12.26
C ILE A 91 0.37 1.68 -13.31
N ARG A 92 1.20 2.07 -14.26
CA ARG A 92 0.88 3.14 -15.24
C ARG A 92 0.10 2.65 -16.46
N SER A 93 0.17 1.35 -16.78
CA SER A 93 -0.46 0.80 -17.96
C SER A 93 -1.18 -0.53 -17.67
N PRO A 94 -2.13 -0.96 -18.52
CA PRO A 94 -2.74 -2.28 -18.44
C PRO A 94 -1.72 -3.43 -18.52
N PHE A 95 -0.62 -3.23 -19.25
CA PHE A 95 0.47 -4.20 -19.36
C PHE A 95 1.27 -4.32 -18.05
N ASP A 96 1.37 -3.25 -17.27
CA ASP A 96 2.01 -3.28 -15.95
C ASP A 96 1.17 -4.09 -14.94
N ARG A 97 -0.15 -4.20 -15.15
CA ARG A 97 -1.03 -5.09 -14.37
C ARG A 97 -0.76 -6.56 -14.65
N LEU A 98 -0.44 -6.91 -15.90
CA LEU A 98 -0.11 -8.27 -16.33
C LEU A 98 1.32 -8.67 -15.93
N ARG A 99 2.26 -7.72 -16.03
CA ARG A 99 3.68 -7.90 -15.70
C ARG A 99 4.08 -6.98 -14.55
N ARG A 100 3.56 -7.22 -13.34
CA ARG A 100 3.89 -6.41 -12.16
C ARG A 100 5.38 -6.06 -12.13
N SER A 101 5.69 -4.76 -12.00
CA SER A 101 7.07 -4.31 -11.85
C SER A 101 7.71 -4.95 -10.62
N ALA A 102 9.05 -5.07 -10.60
CA ALA A 102 9.75 -5.59 -9.44
C ALA A 102 9.45 -4.78 -8.17
N ALA A 103 9.25 -3.45 -8.30
CA ALA A 103 8.88 -2.55 -7.22
C ALA A 103 7.49 -2.90 -6.62
N VAL A 104 6.48 -3.14 -7.46
CA VAL A 104 5.14 -3.53 -7.00
C VAL A 104 5.17 -4.89 -6.32
N ARG A 105 5.93 -5.86 -6.86
CA ARG A 105 6.07 -7.19 -6.22
C ARG A 105 6.75 -7.08 -4.86
N PHE A 106 7.85 -6.35 -4.77
CA PHE A 106 8.55 -6.09 -3.51
C PHE A 106 7.59 -5.48 -2.47
N LEU A 107 6.83 -4.44 -2.86
CA LEU A 107 5.87 -3.79 -1.96
C LEU A 107 4.76 -4.77 -1.53
N ASP A 108 4.17 -5.52 -2.46
CA ASP A 108 3.11 -6.49 -2.17
C ASP A 108 3.59 -7.58 -1.19
N GLU A 109 4.81 -8.11 -1.38
CA GLU A 109 5.43 -9.10 -0.50
C GLU A 109 5.72 -8.52 0.90
N ALA A 110 6.29 -7.32 0.96
CA ALA A 110 6.59 -6.64 2.21
C ALA A 110 5.31 -6.30 3.01
N LEU A 111 4.21 -6.00 2.34
CA LEU A 111 2.93 -5.67 2.97
C LEU A 111 2.13 -6.91 3.42
N ALA A 112 2.34 -8.06 2.80
CA ALA A 112 1.47 -9.24 2.97
C ALA A 112 1.21 -9.60 4.43
N MET A 113 2.28 -9.71 5.23
CA MET A 113 2.19 -10.08 6.65
C MET A 113 1.45 -9.00 7.46
N HIS A 114 1.73 -7.72 7.19
CA HIS A 114 1.08 -6.61 7.86
C HIS A 114 -0.41 -6.56 7.54
N LEU A 115 -0.78 -6.67 6.26
CA LEU A 115 -2.18 -6.67 5.84
C LEU A 115 -2.95 -7.86 6.40
N ALA A 116 -2.38 -9.06 6.41
CA ALA A 116 -2.99 -10.24 7.01
C ALA A 116 -3.24 -10.08 8.52
N SER A 117 -2.29 -9.46 9.23
CA SER A 117 -2.44 -9.16 10.66
C SER A 117 -3.54 -8.13 10.90
N TRP A 118 -3.53 -7.03 10.16
CA TRP A 118 -4.50 -5.94 10.36
C TRP A 118 -5.90 -6.28 9.85
N GLU A 119 -6.05 -7.10 8.83
CA GLU A 119 -7.36 -7.62 8.39
C GLU A 119 -8.08 -8.36 9.51
N ARG A 120 -7.33 -9.04 10.40
CA ARG A 120 -7.89 -9.72 11.58
C ARG A 120 -8.17 -8.78 12.74
N ASN A 121 -7.30 -7.81 12.96
CA ASN A 121 -7.32 -6.98 14.17
C ASN A 121 -8.19 -5.73 14.05
N LEU A 122 -8.29 -5.12 12.86
CA LEU A 122 -9.03 -3.87 12.65
C LEU A 122 -10.52 -3.96 13.01
N PRO A 123 -11.25 -5.04 12.68
CA PRO A 123 -12.66 -5.13 13.07
C PRO A 123 -12.87 -5.07 14.59
N GLU A 124 -12.03 -5.74 15.38
CA GLU A 124 -12.10 -5.72 16.84
C GLU A 124 -11.74 -4.35 17.41
N ILE A 125 -10.68 -3.72 16.89
CA ILE A 125 -10.28 -2.36 17.29
C ILE A 125 -11.41 -1.38 16.99
N ARG A 126 -12.01 -1.46 15.80
CA ARG A 126 -13.10 -0.61 15.38
C ARG A 126 -14.31 -0.75 16.27
N GLN A 127 -14.72 -1.99 16.56
CA GLN A 127 -15.85 -2.27 17.45
C GLN A 127 -15.64 -1.66 18.85
N ARG A 128 -14.44 -1.76 19.40
CA ARG A 128 -14.10 -1.15 20.70
C ARG A 128 -14.08 0.37 20.65
N LEU A 129 -13.60 0.96 19.54
CA LEU A 129 -13.64 2.41 19.35
C LEU A 129 -15.07 2.93 19.21
N ASP A 130 -15.92 2.24 18.44
CA ASP A 130 -17.35 2.59 18.31
C ASP A 130 -18.06 2.56 19.66
N ALA A 131 -17.84 1.53 20.47
CA ALA A 131 -18.42 1.44 21.80
C ALA A 131 -17.94 2.59 22.71
N ALA A 132 -16.65 2.87 22.75
CA ALA A 132 -16.08 3.94 23.57
C ALA A 132 -16.56 5.34 23.14
N LEU A 133 -16.68 5.59 21.83
CA LEU A 133 -17.20 6.86 21.30
C LEU A 133 -18.70 7.03 21.61
N ALA A 134 -19.49 5.97 21.48
CA ALA A 134 -20.91 6.00 21.82
C ALA A 134 -21.13 6.32 23.30
N ASP A 135 -20.30 5.76 24.19
CA ASP A 135 -20.37 6.01 25.63
C ASP A 135 -19.95 7.44 26.02
N GLU A 136 -18.93 8.00 25.34
CA GLU A 136 -18.34 9.29 25.70
C GLU A 136 -19.02 10.46 24.99
N TYR A 137 -19.37 10.31 23.70
CA TYR A 137 -19.86 11.41 22.85
C TYR A 137 -21.23 11.15 22.21
N GLY A 138 -21.77 9.95 22.31
CA GLY A 138 -23.00 9.56 21.62
C GLY A 138 -22.85 9.50 20.08
N ASP A 139 -21.63 9.48 19.58
CA ASP A 139 -21.29 9.54 18.16
C ASP A 139 -20.79 8.18 17.64
N GLU A 140 -20.92 7.96 16.33
CA GLU A 140 -20.37 6.80 15.63
C GLU A 140 -19.02 7.13 14.97
N LEU A 141 -18.14 6.16 14.91
CA LEU A 141 -16.84 6.28 14.21
C LEU A 141 -17.01 6.50 12.70
N ARG A 142 -16.57 7.66 12.22
CA ARG A 142 -16.70 8.09 10.82
C ARG A 142 -15.47 7.71 9.99
N ASP A 143 -15.19 6.43 9.83
CA ASP A 143 -13.99 5.92 9.15
C ASP A 143 -14.27 5.21 7.81
N ARG A 144 -15.53 5.13 7.37
CA ARG A 144 -15.95 4.31 6.20
C ARG A 144 -15.09 4.52 4.96
N GLY A 145 -14.70 5.76 4.66
CA GLY A 145 -13.88 6.08 3.50
C GLY A 145 -12.48 5.47 3.56
N LEU A 146 -11.86 5.47 4.73
CA LEU A 146 -10.51 4.93 4.96
C LEU A 146 -10.52 3.41 5.06
N THR A 147 -11.53 2.83 5.71
CA THR A 147 -11.71 1.37 5.78
C THR A 147 -11.86 0.77 4.38
N VAL A 148 -12.65 1.39 3.49
CA VAL A 148 -12.77 0.97 2.09
C VAL A 148 -11.42 1.01 1.36
N LYS A 149 -10.55 1.98 1.67
CA LYS A 149 -9.20 2.06 1.08
C LYS A 149 -8.30 0.93 1.57
N PHE A 150 -8.33 0.60 2.86
CA PHE A 150 -7.63 -0.55 3.41
C PHE A 150 -8.09 -1.86 2.77
N GLU A 151 -9.39 -2.08 2.66
CA GLU A 151 -9.96 -3.26 2.00
C GLU A 151 -9.56 -3.34 0.51
N ALA A 152 -9.53 -2.20 -0.19
CA ALA A 152 -9.10 -2.15 -1.58
C ALA A 152 -7.60 -2.51 -1.73
N LEU A 153 -6.74 -2.06 -0.81
CA LEU A 153 -5.33 -2.43 -0.77
C LEU A 153 -5.17 -3.94 -0.54
N THR A 154 -5.83 -4.47 0.49
CA THR A 154 -5.78 -5.90 0.85
C THR A 154 -6.27 -6.78 -0.30
N ARG A 155 -7.37 -6.38 -0.98
CA ARG A 155 -7.90 -7.07 -2.16
C ARG A 155 -6.90 -7.04 -3.31
N ALA A 156 -6.23 -5.91 -3.55
CA ALA A 156 -5.25 -5.76 -4.62
C ALA A 156 -4.00 -6.64 -4.38
N VAL A 157 -3.52 -6.75 -3.14
CA VAL A 157 -2.38 -7.59 -2.76
C VAL A 157 -2.77 -9.08 -2.79
N ARG A 158 -4.01 -9.41 -2.41
CA ARG A 158 -4.55 -10.78 -2.52
C ARG A 158 -4.72 -11.22 -3.98
N ALA A 159 -5.27 -10.37 -4.84
CA ALA A 159 -5.33 -10.62 -6.28
C ALA A 159 -3.95 -10.76 -6.92
N ALA A 160 -2.92 -10.27 -6.23
CA ALA A 160 -1.54 -10.49 -6.56
C ALA A 160 -1.02 -11.92 -6.25
N GLY A 161 -1.80 -12.74 -5.56
CA GLY A 161 -1.39 -14.07 -5.14
C GLY A 161 -0.37 -14.08 -3.99
N VAL A 162 -0.12 -12.94 -3.35
CA VAL A 162 0.87 -12.80 -2.26
C VAL A 162 0.20 -13.01 -0.90
N LEU A 163 -1.05 -12.57 -0.75
CA LEU A 163 -1.87 -12.86 0.43
C LEU A 163 -2.64 -14.17 0.21
N PRO A 164 -2.66 -15.07 1.21
CA PRO A 164 -3.49 -16.27 1.13
C PRO A 164 -4.98 -15.89 0.97
N ALA A 165 -5.75 -16.79 0.36
CA ALA A 165 -7.19 -16.65 0.32
C ALA A 165 -7.73 -16.50 1.75
N ARG A 166 -8.76 -15.66 1.93
CA ARG A 166 -9.38 -15.47 3.23
C ARG A 166 -9.92 -16.82 3.70
N LEU A 167 -9.39 -17.37 4.78
CA LEU A 167 -10.00 -18.55 5.41
C LEU A 167 -11.43 -18.19 5.80
N PRO A 168 -12.43 -19.06 5.54
CA PRO A 168 -13.79 -18.83 6.01
C PRO A 168 -13.73 -18.60 7.52
N ALA A 169 -14.49 -17.61 8.00
CA ALA A 169 -14.61 -17.34 9.43
C ALA A 169 -14.99 -18.66 10.10
N GLN A 170 -14.15 -19.14 11.00
CA GLN A 170 -14.52 -20.27 11.84
C GLN A 170 -15.69 -19.79 12.69
N SER A 171 -16.89 -20.27 12.37
CA SER A 171 -18.09 -20.09 13.18
C SER A 171 -17.86 -20.81 14.51
N THR A 172 -17.51 -20.02 15.52
CA THR A 172 -17.55 -20.42 16.94
C THR A 172 -18.95 -20.35 17.47
#